data_03d7df1008268d5ac9b21e4106dd9a41
#
_entry.id   03d7df1008268d5ac9b21e4106dd9a41
#
_cell.length_a   1.000
_cell.length_b   1.000
_cell.length_c   1.000
_cell.angle_alpha   90.00
_cell.angle_beta   90.00
_cell.angle_gamma   90.00
#
_symmetry.space_group_name_H-M   'P 1'
#
loop_
_entity.id
_entity.type
_entity.pdbx_description
1 polymer ?
#
loop_
_entity_poly.entity_id
_entity_poly.type
_entity_poly.pdbx_seq_one_letter_code
_entity_poly.pdbx_strand_id
1 'polypeptide(L)'
;SGALVFASLMIGNAASRAPRPAAVRDAATAPFRWSLLQSSEKRAMLLLAGSGALEYLLFATTTLLWINWFDAQFGSLALAVMLASIYGPFQVVGRVLEMKAGHHLDARLTGLIAAFLVPVSLMLVQIQSIPMAVLAMALFGMGHGVLTVSFGFVTNLYFRAEIYGRAKGIIATPRAFGAAIGPGVGGLLFGLGSDIYIGLMIALSVGATVLFASLLLLTPTNDVHAGNAR
;
A
#
# COMPACT_ATOMS: atom_id res chain seq x y z
N SER A 1 8.47 26.36 -14.45
CA SER A 1 7.90 25.97 -13.11
C SER A 1 8.60 24.76 -12.49
N GLY A 2 9.08 23.76 -13.27
CA GLY A 2 9.78 22.57 -12.75
C GLY A 2 11.12 22.86 -12.07
N ALA A 3 11.87 23.87 -12.55
CA ALA A 3 13.16 24.26 -12.00
C ALA A 3 13.06 24.81 -10.56
N LEU A 4 11.98 25.52 -10.23
CA LEU A 4 11.75 26.04 -8.87
C LEU A 4 11.43 24.91 -7.87
N VAL A 5 10.68 23.90 -8.29
CA VAL A 5 10.38 22.72 -7.46
C VAL A 5 11.65 21.90 -7.23
N PHE A 6 12.47 21.72 -8.26
CA PHE A 6 13.76 21.02 -8.15
C PHE A 6 14.75 21.77 -7.25
N ALA A 7 14.81 23.10 -7.36
CA ALA A 7 15.64 23.95 -6.51
C ALA A 7 15.20 23.93 -5.04
N SER A 8 13.88 23.94 -4.75
CA SER A 8 13.35 23.85 -3.39
C SER A 8 13.61 22.46 -2.75
N LEU A 9 13.53 21.38 -3.53
CA LEU A 9 13.90 20.04 -3.10
C LEU A 9 15.40 19.91 -2.79
N MET A 10 16.25 20.54 -3.58
CA MET A 10 17.72 20.53 -3.37
C MET A 10 18.12 21.37 -2.15
N ILE A 11 17.49 22.53 -1.93
CA ILE A 11 17.74 23.38 -0.76
C ILE A 11 17.24 22.71 0.52
N GLY A 12 16.05 22.09 0.51
CA GLY A 12 15.52 21.31 1.62
C GLY A 12 16.41 20.13 2.00
N ASN A 13 17.01 19.47 1.01
CA ASN A 13 17.93 18.34 1.22
C ASN A 13 19.31 18.79 1.74
N ALA A 14 19.75 20.00 1.43
CA ALA A 14 20.98 20.58 1.98
C ALA A 14 20.84 21.00 3.46
N ALA A 15 19.68 21.54 3.84
CA ALA A 15 19.38 21.93 5.22
C ALA A 15 19.22 20.74 6.17
N SER A 16 18.86 19.55 5.65
CA SER A 16 18.71 18.32 6.45
C SER A 16 20.03 17.60 6.76
N ARG A 17 21.17 18.14 6.34
CA ARG A 17 22.51 17.58 6.60
C ARG A 17 23.13 18.00 7.93
N ALA A 18 22.32 18.26 8.97
CA ALA A 18 22.87 18.33 10.33
C ALA A 18 23.61 17.02 10.66
N PRO A 19 24.84 17.07 11.22
CA PRO A 19 25.59 15.86 11.57
C PRO A 19 24.75 15.04 12.53
N ARG A 20 24.36 13.83 12.09
CA ARG A 20 23.68 12.87 12.98
C ARG A 20 24.62 12.52 14.12
N PRO A 21 24.15 12.47 15.39
CA PRO A 21 24.95 12.00 16.52
C PRO A 21 25.64 10.67 16.20
N ALA A 22 26.87 10.50 16.64
CA ALA A 22 27.70 9.31 16.36
C ALA A 22 26.99 8.00 16.73
N ALA A 23 26.27 7.95 17.84
CA ALA A 23 25.48 6.80 18.27
C ALA A 23 24.40 6.37 17.25
N VAL A 24 23.83 7.31 16.48
CA VAL A 24 22.87 7.01 15.41
C VAL A 24 23.56 6.47 14.15
N ARG A 25 24.81 6.86 13.92
CA ARG A 25 25.63 6.33 12.80
C ARG A 25 26.04 4.89 13.06
N ASP A 26 26.48 4.57 14.27
CA ASP A 26 26.93 3.22 14.63
C ASP A 26 25.76 2.22 14.65
N ALA A 27 24.59 2.62 15.12
CA ALA A 27 23.37 1.82 15.03
C ALA A 27 22.94 1.57 13.56
N ALA A 28 23.23 2.52 12.64
CA ALA A 28 22.91 2.37 11.22
C ALA A 28 23.87 1.42 10.49
N THR A 29 25.10 1.21 10.98
CA THR A 29 26.13 0.37 10.34
C THR A 29 26.15 -1.07 10.83
N ALA A 30 25.60 -1.38 12.02
CA ALA A 30 25.54 -2.75 12.52
C ALA A 30 24.71 -3.66 11.59
N PRO A 31 25.15 -4.88 11.24
CA PRO A 31 24.41 -5.76 10.35
C PRO A 31 23.05 -6.12 10.98
N PHE A 32 21.98 -6.11 10.16
CA PHE A 32 20.66 -6.55 10.60
C PHE A 32 20.74 -8.06 10.91
N ARG A 33 20.39 -8.43 12.14
CA ARG A 33 20.29 -9.82 12.56
C ARG A 33 18.83 -10.14 12.89
N TRP A 34 18.28 -11.12 12.21
CA TRP A 34 16.92 -11.62 12.45
C TRP A 34 16.70 -12.05 13.91
N SER A 35 17.76 -12.52 14.57
CA SER A 35 17.75 -12.92 15.99
C SER A 35 17.49 -11.77 16.96
N LEU A 36 17.74 -10.52 16.55
CA LEU A 36 17.51 -9.34 17.39
C LEU A 36 16.04 -8.89 17.43
N LEU A 37 15.20 -9.41 16.53
CA LEU A 37 13.78 -9.11 16.51
C LEU A 37 13.03 -9.93 17.55
N GLN A 38 12.08 -9.28 18.22
CA GLN A 38 11.09 -9.95 19.05
C GLN A 38 10.16 -10.83 18.20
N SER A 39 9.49 -11.80 18.79
CA SER A 39 8.59 -12.70 18.07
C SER A 39 7.41 -11.95 17.43
N SER A 40 6.89 -10.90 18.10
CA SER A 40 5.85 -10.00 17.57
C SER A 40 6.35 -9.21 16.37
N GLU A 41 7.56 -8.64 16.44
CA GLU A 41 8.20 -7.89 15.35
C GLU A 41 8.44 -8.77 14.11
N LYS A 42 8.87 -10.03 14.31
CA LYS A 42 9.05 -11.00 13.23
C LYS A 42 7.75 -11.29 12.50
N ARG A 43 6.69 -11.57 13.26
CA ARG A 43 5.35 -11.84 12.71
C ARG A 43 4.80 -10.61 11.99
N ALA A 44 4.89 -9.43 12.59
CA ALA A 44 4.47 -8.18 11.96
C ALA A 44 5.23 -7.90 10.65
N MET A 45 6.54 -8.17 10.64
CA MET A 45 7.37 -8.01 9.43
C MET A 45 6.91 -8.93 8.29
N LEU A 46 6.65 -10.20 8.58
CA LEU A 46 6.17 -11.16 7.57
C LEU A 46 4.78 -10.80 7.04
N LEU A 47 3.86 -10.41 7.94
CA LEU A 47 2.49 -10.02 7.57
C LEU A 47 2.49 -8.73 6.73
N LEU A 48 3.25 -7.70 7.13
CA LEU A 48 3.36 -6.45 6.38
C LEU A 48 4.07 -6.64 5.03
N ALA A 49 5.12 -7.45 5.00
CA ALA A 49 5.83 -7.75 3.76
C ALA A 49 4.95 -8.55 2.79
N GLY A 50 4.24 -9.56 3.30
CA GLY A 50 3.36 -10.41 2.50
C GLY A 50 2.13 -9.65 1.98
N SER A 51 1.37 -8.98 2.88
CA SER A 51 0.21 -8.19 2.45
C SER A 51 0.61 -7.10 1.47
N GLY A 52 1.69 -6.36 1.76
CA GLY A 52 2.18 -5.32 0.88
C GLY A 52 2.67 -5.83 -0.48
N ALA A 53 3.32 -7.01 -0.54
CA ALA A 53 3.74 -7.61 -1.79
C ALA A 53 2.55 -7.95 -2.68
N LEU A 54 1.50 -8.59 -2.11
CA LEU A 54 0.28 -8.92 -2.83
C LEU A 54 -0.46 -7.68 -3.32
N GLU A 55 -0.58 -6.65 -2.46
CA GLU A 55 -1.24 -5.40 -2.84
C GLU A 55 -0.50 -4.65 -3.95
N TYR A 56 0.83 -4.53 -3.85
CA TYR A 56 1.60 -3.83 -4.87
C TYR A 56 1.63 -4.59 -6.20
N LEU A 57 1.66 -5.93 -6.16
CA LEU A 57 1.47 -6.76 -7.34
C LEU A 57 0.11 -6.47 -7.97
N LEU A 58 -0.96 -6.52 -7.18
CA LEU A 58 -2.33 -6.26 -7.62
C LEU A 58 -2.47 -4.85 -8.20
N PHE A 59 -2.03 -3.82 -7.49
CA PHE A 59 -2.15 -2.45 -7.98
C PHE A 59 -1.34 -2.19 -9.25
N ALA A 60 -0.11 -2.72 -9.36
CA ALA A 60 0.70 -2.58 -10.56
C ALA A 60 0.08 -3.31 -11.76
N THR A 61 -0.55 -4.44 -11.52
CA THR A 61 -1.25 -5.23 -12.53
C THR A 61 -2.52 -4.53 -13.00
N THR A 62 -3.39 -4.13 -12.05
CA THR A 62 -4.73 -3.59 -12.37
C THR A 62 -4.67 -2.19 -12.94
N THR A 63 -3.86 -1.29 -12.40
CA THR A 63 -3.78 0.10 -12.88
C THR A 63 -3.36 0.20 -14.34
N LEU A 64 -2.56 -0.73 -14.82
CA LEU A 64 -2.15 -0.80 -16.22
C LEU A 64 -3.27 -1.31 -17.13
N LEU A 65 -4.12 -2.20 -16.63
CA LEU A 65 -5.10 -2.93 -17.44
C LEU A 65 -6.54 -2.41 -17.35
N TRP A 66 -6.81 -1.39 -16.51
CA TRP A 66 -8.16 -0.84 -16.39
C TRP A 66 -8.77 -0.36 -17.71
N ILE A 67 -7.98 0.28 -18.56
CA ILE A 67 -8.46 0.73 -19.88
C ILE A 67 -8.85 -0.47 -20.74
N ASN A 68 -8.00 -1.49 -20.80
CA ASN A 68 -8.27 -2.70 -21.59
C ASN A 68 -9.50 -3.46 -21.03
N TRP A 69 -9.64 -3.50 -19.69
CA TRP A 69 -10.80 -4.11 -19.04
C TRP A 69 -12.11 -3.43 -19.44
N PHE A 70 -12.17 -2.10 -19.28
CA PHE A 70 -13.39 -1.36 -19.58
C PHE A 70 -13.68 -1.27 -21.08
N ASP A 71 -12.65 -1.23 -21.92
CA ASP A 71 -12.85 -1.29 -23.38
C ASP A 71 -13.43 -2.63 -23.81
N ALA A 72 -12.93 -3.73 -23.27
CA ALA A 72 -13.52 -5.05 -23.49
C ALA A 72 -14.97 -5.19 -22.99
N GLN A 73 -15.30 -4.51 -21.86
CA GLN A 73 -16.61 -4.60 -21.23
C GLN A 73 -17.66 -3.72 -21.91
N PHE A 74 -17.30 -2.51 -22.34
CA PHE A 74 -18.23 -1.50 -22.84
C PHE A 74 -18.08 -1.19 -24.34
N GLY A 75 -17.04 -1.71 -25.00
CA GLY A 75 -16.79 -1.49 -26.43
C GLY A 75 -16.49 -0.04 -26.80
N SER A 76 -15.97 0.78 -25.87
CA SER A 76 -15.68 2.19 -26.07
C SER A 76 -14.42 2.63 -25.36
N LEU A 77 -13.35 2.84 -26.12
CA LEU A 77 -12.07 3.32 -25.59
C LEU A 77 -12.20 4.66 -24.87
N ALA A 78 -13.03 5.59 -25.38
CA ALA A 78 -13.24 6.88 -24.73
C ALA A 78 -13.88 6.73 -23.35
N LEU A 79 -14.87 5.86 -23.21
CA LEU A 79 -15.52 5.53 -21.93
C LEU A 79 -14.52 4.80 -21.01
N ALA A 80 -13.74 3.87 -21.52
CA ALA A 80 -12.73 3.13 -20.77
C ALA A 80 -11.67 4.07 -20.16
N VAL A 81 -11.17 5.02 -20.93
CA VAL A 81 -10.22 6.03 -20.44
C VAL A 81 -10.86 6.92 -19.39
N MET A 82 -12.11 7.34 -19.59
CA MET A 82 -12.85 8.16 -18.61
C MET A 82 -13.00 7.41 -17.28
N LEU A 83 -13.44 6.15 -17.30
CA LEU A 83 -13.63 5.33 -16.12
C LEU A 83 -12.30 5.07 -15.39
N ALA A 84 -11.26 4.68 -16.12
CA ALA A 84 -9.94 4.46 -15.54
C ALA A 84 -9.35 5.73 -14.91
N SER A 85 -9.66 6.91 -15.44
CA SER A 85 -9.17 8.19 -14.92
C SER A 85 -9.73 8.55 -13.54
N ILE A 86 -10.87 7.97 -13.13
CA ILE A 86 -11.50 8.20 -11.82
C ILE A 86 -10.59 7.74 -10.67
N TYR A 87 -9.82 6.69 -10.87
CA TYR A 87 -8.90 6.12 -9.89
C TYR A 87 -7.95 7.16 -9.28
N GLY A 88 -7.28 7.96 -10.09
CA GLY A 88 -6.25 8.91 -9.65
C GLY A 88 -6.76 9.95 -8.64
N PRO A 89 -7.80 10.74 -8.94
CA PRO A 89 -8.39 11.69 -8.00
C PRO A 89 -8.81 11.05 -6.67
N PHE A 90 -9.46 9.87 -6.71
CA PHE A 90 -9.90 9.20 -5.50
C PHE A 90 -8.73 8.60 -4.70
N GLN A 91 -7.62 8.24 -5.33
CA GLN A 91 -6.39 7.88 -4.62
C GLN A 91 -5.84 9.07 -3.81
N VAL A 92 -5.89 10.27 -4.36
CA VAL A 92 -5.49 11.49 -3.64
C VAL A 92 -6.44 11.77 -2.48
N VAL A 93 -7.75 11.66 -2.72
CA VAL A 93 -8.78 11.81 -1.66
C VAL A 93 -8.51 10.84 -0.51
N GLY A 94 -8.27 9.55 -0.81
CA GLY A 94 -7.95 8.55 0.21
C GLY A 94 -6.72 8.91 1.06
N ARG A 95 -5.64 9.36 0.42
CA ARG A 95 -4.43 9.82 1.14
C ARG A 95 -4.69 11.01 2.06
N VAL A 96 -5.44 12.00 1.58
CA VAL A 96 -5.78 13.19 2.36
C VAL A 96 -6.67 12.84 3.55
N LEU A 97 -7.66 11.96 3.34
CA LEU A 97 -8.53 11.48 4.42
C LEU A 97 -7.71 10.75 5.50
N GLU A 98 -6.83 9.84 5.11
CA GLU A 98 -5.98 9.11 6.07
C GLU A 98 -5.02 10.04 6.80
N MET A 99 -4.40 11.00 6.13
CA MET A 99 -3.52 11.96 6.77
C MET A 99 -4.25 12.83 7.81
N LYS A 100 -5.54 13.14 7.60
CA LYS A 100 -6.36 13.89 8.55
C LYS A 100 -6.95 13.02 9.65
N ALA A 101 -7.42 11.82 9.31
CA ALA A 101 -8.07 10.90 10.24
C ALA A 101 -7.08 10.06 11.05
N GLY A 102 -5.89 9.77 10.50
CA GLY A 102 -4.89 8.88 11.10
C GLY A 102 -4.30 9.36 12.43
N HIS A 103 -4.54 10.63 12.81
CA HIS A 103 -4.21 11.14 14.15
C HIS A 103 -5.25 10.78 15.22
N HIS A 104 -6.46 10.39 14.83
CA HIS A 104 -7.59 10.13 15.73
C HIS A 104 -8.05 8.67 15.70
N LEU A 105 -7.68 7.91 14.69
CA LEU A 105 -8.11 6.53 14.48
C LEU A 105 -6.89 5.59 14.54
N ASP A 106 -7.14 4.34 14.93
CA ASP A 106 -6.13 3.30 14.85
C ASP A 106 -5.77 3.03 13.38
N ALA A 107 -4.52 3.27 13.01
CA ALA A 107 -4.02 3.08 11.66
C ALA A 107 -4.19 1.63 11.13
N ARG A 108 -4.31 0.65 12.04
CA ARG A 108 -4.60 -0.75 11.68
C ARG A 108 -6.03 -0.91 11.20
N LEU A 109 -6.96 -0.20 11.84
CA LEU A 109 -8.38 -0.25 11.49
C LEU A 109 -8.65 0.49 10.17
N THR A 110 -8.10 1.70 10.01
CA THR A 110 -8.23 2.46 8.75
C THR A 110 -7.59 1.72 7.58
N GLY A 111 -6.41 1.13 7.80
CA GLY A 111 -5.75 0.28 6.81
C GLY A 111 -6.54 -0.98 6.47
N LEU A 112 -7.19 -1.63 7.45
CA LEU A 112 -8.04 -2.79 7.19
C LEU A 112 -9.30 -2.43 6.40
N ILE A 113 -9.97 -1.33 6.75
CA ILE A 113 -11.12 -0.83 5.98
C ILE A 113 -10.69 -0.57 4.53
N ALA A 114 -9.55 0.08 4.34
CA ALA A 114 -9.02 0.37 3.01
C ALA A 114 -8.65 -0.91 2.24
N ALA A 115 -8.03 -1.89 2.89
CA ALA A 115 -7.74 -3.20 2.31
C ALA A 115 -9.02 -3.92 1.87
N PHE A 116 -10.10 -3.81 2.65
CA PHE A 116 -11.40 -4.41 2.32
C PHE A 116 -12.11 -3.70 1.14
N LEU A 117 -11.89 -2.39 0.96
CA LEU A 117 -12.46 -1.67 -0.20
C LEU A 117 -11.94 -2.23 -1.53
N VAL A 118 -10.72 -2.77 -1.56
CA VAL A 118 -10.11 -3.30 -2.79
C VAL A 118 -10.87 -4.50 -3.36
N PRO A 119 -11.07 -5.62 -2.64
CA PRO A 119 -11.84 -6.74 -3.17
C PRO A 119 -13.29 -6.35 -3.47
N VAL A 120 -13.92 -5.49 -2.66
CA VAL A 120 -15.26 -4.99 -2.94
C VAL A 120 -15.31 -4.25 -4.27
N SER A 121 -14.35 -3.38 -4.54
CA SER A 121 -14.27 -2.67 -5.82
C SER A 121 -14.09 -3.61 -7.02
N LEU A 122 -13.26 -4.66 -6.88
CA LEU A 122 -13.03 -5.67 -7.91
C LEU A 122 -14.28 -6.53 -8.17
N MET A 123 -15.11 -6.75 -7.17
CA MET A 123 -16.41 -7.41 -7.34
C MET A 123 -17.40 -6.49 -8.06
N LEU A 124 -17.46 -5.21 -7.69
CA LEU A 124 -18.34 -4.23 -8.31
C LEU A 124 -18.03 -3.97 -9.78
N VAL A 125 -16.76 -3.98 -10.16
CA VAL A 125 -16.33 -3.74 -11.55
C VAL A 125 -16.84 -4.80 -12.53
N GLN A 126 -17.21 -5.99 -12.04
CA GLN A 126 -17.80 -7.05 -12.86
C GLN A 126 -19.25 -6.79 -13.24
N ILE A 127 -19.92 -5.90 -12.52
CA ILE A 127 -21.27 -5.48 -12.86
C ILE A 127 -21.18 -4.58 -14.10
N GLN A 128 -21.78 -5.02 -15.20
CA GLN A 128 -21.76 -4.31 -16.48
C GLN A 128 -22.67 -3.06 -16.45
N SER A 129 -22.30 -2.12 -15.61
CA SER A 129 -23.05 -0.88 -15.37
C SER A 129 -22.09 0.27 -15.15
N ILE A 130 -22.26 1.36 -15.91
CA ILE A 130 -21.40 2.54 -15.79
C ILE A 130 -21.41 3.13 -14.37
N PRO A 131 -22.54 3.30 -13.68
CA PRO A 131 -22.53 3.77 -12.29
C PRO A 131 -21.75 2.88 -11.35
N MET A 132 -21.82 1.54 -11.51
CA MET A 132 -21.05 0.60 -10.69
C MET A 132 -19.56 0.64 -11.01
N ALA A 133 -19.19 0.81 -12.27
CA ALA A 133 -17.81 1.01 -12.67
C ALA A 133 -17.22 2.31 -12.06
N VAL A 134 -17.96 3.41 -12.07
CA VAL A 134 -17.58 4.67 -11.42
C VAL A 134 -17.37 4.46 -9.92
N LEU A 135 -18.32 3.82 -9.23
CA LEU A 135 -18.24 3.51 -7.80
C LEU A 135 -17.03 2.60 -7.51
N ALA A 136 -16.84 1.55 -8.31
CA ALA A 136 -15.72 0.62 -8.17
C ALA A 136 -14.38 1.35 -8.27
N MET A 137 -14.20 2.20 -9.29
CA MET A 137 -12.96 2.96 -9.48
C MET A 137 -12.71 3.97 -8.36
N ALA A 138 -13.76 4.58 -7.83
CA ALA A 138 -13.66 5.47 -6.68
C ALA A 138 -13.22 4.72 -5.41
N LEU A 139 -13.85 3.58 -5.11
CA LEU A 139 -13.49 2.74 -3.96
C LEU A 139 -12.08 2.15 -4.09
N PHE A 140 -11.71 1.67 -5.29
CA PHE A 140 -10.38 1.15 -5.57
C PHE A 140 -9.30 2.22 -5.37
N GLY A 141 -9.55 3.44 -5.89
CA GLY A 141 -8.65 4.57 -5.69
C GLY A 141 -8.52 4.95 -4.22
N MET A 142 -9.63 5.10 -3.51
CA MET A 142 -9.63 5.43 -2.08
C MET A 142 -8.90 4.37 -1.25
N GLY A 143 -9.21 3.10 -1.46
CA GLY A 143 -8.53 1.98 -0.78
C GLY A 143 -7.02 2.03 -0.98
N HIS A 144 -6.55 2.15 -2.23
CA HIS A 144 -5.12 2.28 -2.53
C HIS A 144 -4.51 3.54 -1.88
N GLY A 145 -5.21 4.67 -1.94
CA GLY A 145 -4.74 5.92 -1.35
C GLY A 145 -4.50 5.81 0.15
N VAL A 146 -5.48 5.31 0.89
CA VAL A 146 -5.39 5.07 2.34
C VAL A 146 -4.27 4.07 2.65
N LEU A 147 -4.25 2.90 2.00
CA LEU A 147 -3.24 1.86 2.24
C LEU A 147 -1.80 2.37 2.09
N THR A 148 -1.53 3.21 1.08
CA THR A 148 -0.18 3.78 0.89
C THR A 148 0.31 4.56 2.11
N VAL A 149 -0.58 5.22 2.84
CA VAL A 149 -0.27 6.03 4.03
C VAL A 149 -0.29 5.15 5.29
N SER A 150 -1.33 4.32 5.45
CA SER A 150 -1.51 3.43 6.61
C SER A 150 -0.36 2.45 6.79
N PHE A 151 0.23 1.92 5.72
CA PHE A 151 1.43 1.07 5.81
C PHE A 151 2.59 1.74 6.55
N GLY A 152 2.77 3.05 6.36
CA GLY A 152 3.80 3.82 7.08
C GLY A 152 3.50 3.90 8.57
N PHE A 153 2.26 4.22 8.93
CA PHE A 153 1.82 4.33 10.32
C PHE A 153 1.82 2.97 11.03
N VAL A 154 1.27 1.94 10.40
CA VAL A 154 1.23 0.58 10.96
C VAL A 154 2.64 0.03 11.17
N THR A 155 3.57 0.27 10.25
CA THR A 155 4.98 -0.13 10.45
C THR A 155 5.57 0.53 11.71
N ASN A 156 5.24 1.80 11.97
CA ASN A 156 5.72 2.49 13.17
C ASN A 156 5.15 1.93 14.49
N LEU A 157 3.98 1.30 14.47
CA LEU A 157 3.39 0.68 15.67
C LEU A 157 4.12 -0.59 16.12
N TYR A 158 4.67 -1.36 15.16
CA TYR A 158 5.24 -2.68 15.44
C TYR A 158 6.75 -2.71 15.59
N PHE A 159 7.47 -1.64 15.20
CA PHE A 159 8.94 -1.63 15.23
C PHE A 159 9.47 -0.50 16.08
N ARG A 160 10.41 -0.82 16.98
CA ARG A 160 11.13 0.15 17.79
C ARG A 160 11.93 1.12 16.91
N ALA A 161 12.13 2.35 17.41
CA ALA A 161 12.79 3.42 16.66
C ALA A 161 14.17 3.02 16.11
N GLU A 162 14.93 2.19 16.86
CA GLU A 162 16.28 1.75 16.50
C GLU A 162 16.31 0.86 15.25
N ILE A 163 15.26 0.07 15.04
CA ILE A 163 15.17 -0.90 13.94
C ILE A 163 14.19 -0.47 12.85
N TYR A 164 13.38 0.57 13.10
CA TYR A 164 12.31 1.02 12.19
C TYR A 164 12.78 1.23 10.75
N GLY A 165 13.88 1.96 10.55
CA GLY A 165 14.40 2.24 9.21
C GLY A 165 14.76 0.97 8.43
N ARG A 166 15.33 -0.03 9.11
CA ARG A 166 15.70 -1.32 8.51
C ARG A 166 14.48 -2.19 8.26
N ALA A 167 13.56 -2.26 9.23
CA ALA A 167 12.30 -2.98 9.08
C ALA A 167 11.52 -2.45 7.87
N LYS A 168 11.42 -1.13 7.74
CA LYS A 168 10.79 -0.47 6.60
C LYS A 168 11.45 -0.84 5.27
N GLY A 169 12.79 -0.89 5.21
CA GLY A 169 13.52 -1.31 4.02
C GLY A 169 13.24 -2.77 3.64
N ILE A 170 13.24 -3.68 4.62
CA ILE A 170 12.95 -5.10 4.39
C ILE A 170 11.51 -5.31 3.91
N ILE A 171 10.55 -4.62 4.52
CA ILE A 171 9.14 -4.68 4.11
C ILE A 171 8.94 -4.07 2.70
N ALA A 172 9.69 -3.04 2.36
CA ALA A 172 9.60 -2.40 1.04
C ALA A 172 10.12 -3.28 -0.11
N THR A 173 11.06 -4.19 0.15
CA THR A 173 11.68 -5.03 -0.89
C THR A 173 10.66 -5.94 -1.61
N PRO A 174 9.87 -6.80 -0.94
CA PRO A 174 8.87 -7.62 -1.62
C PRO A 174 7.75 -6.79 -2.25
N ARG A 175 7.42 -5.62 -1.69
CA ARG A 175 6.48 -4.67 -2.31
C ARG A 175 7.00 -4.14 -3.65
N ALA A 176 8.26 -3.71 -3.68
CA ALA A 176 8.90 -3.23 -4.91
C ALA A 176 9.01 -4.35 -5.97
N PHE A 177 9.31 -5.58 -5.53
CA PHE A 177 9.33 -6.74 -6.42
C PHE A 177 7.95 -7.03 -7.00
N GLY A 178 6.89 -7.05 -6.18
CA GLY A 178 5.51 -7.20 -6.64
C GLY A 178 5.12 -6.14 -7.66
N ALA A 179 5.45 -4.87 -7.40
CA ALA A 179 5.21 -3.77 -8.34
C ALA A 179 5.97 -3.95 -9.67
N ALA A 180 7.22 -4.43 -9.61
CA ALA A 180 8.06 -4.59 -10.81
C ALA A 180 7.55 -5.70 -11.74
N ILE A 181 7.10 -6.84 -11.19
CA ILE A 181 6.60 -7.96 -11.99
C ILE A 181 5.12 -7.81 -12.38
N GLY A 182 4.38 -6.94 -11.67
CA GLY A 182 2.94 -6.75 -11.86
C GLY A 182 2.49 -6.57 -13.30
N PRO A 183 3.07 -5.65 -14.08
CA PRO A 183 2.69 -5.44 -15.47
C PRO A 183 2.83 -6.69 -16.34
N GLY A 184 3.94 -7.43 -16.19
CA GLY A 184 4.17 -8.67 -16.94
C GLY A 184 3.19 -9.78 -16.54
N VAL A 185 3.01 -10.00 -15.25
CA VAL A 185 2.04 -10.98 -14.72
C VAL A 185 0.63 -10.63 -15.17
N GLY A 186 0.25 -9.35 -15.08
CA GLY A 186 -1.06 -8.88 -15.48
C GLY A 186 -1.35 -9.09 -16.95
N GLY A 187 -0.40 -8.75 -17.83
CA GLY A 187 -0.54 -8.97 -19.27
C GLY A 187 -0.71 -10.45 -19.62
N LEU A 188 0.07 -11.34 -18.99
CA LEU A 188 -0.06 -12.79 -19.18
C LEU A 188 -1.43 -13.30 -18.73
N LEU A 189 -1.87 -12.92 -17.53
CA LEU A 189 -3.16 -13.37 -16.97
C LEU A 189 -4.35 -12.85 -17.77
N PHE A 190 -4.30 -11.59 -18.21
CA PHE A 190 -5.33 -11.00 -19.06
C PHE A 190 -5.41 -11.70 -20.41
N GLY A 191 -4.28 -12.14 -20.99
CA GLY A 191 -4.21 -12.96 -22.19
C GLY A 191 -4.83 -14.35 -22.06
N LEU A 192 -4.93 -14.90 -20.83
CA LEU A 192 -5.60 -16.17 -20.58
C LEU A 192 -7.14 -16.04 -20.52
N GLY A 193 -7.64 -14.82 -20.33
CA GLY A 193 -9.06 -14.50 -20.26
C GLY A 193 -9.36 -13.51 -19.14
N SER A 194 -10.29 -12.60 -19.42
CA SER A 194 -10.69 -11.54 -18.48
C SER A 194 -11.24 -12.10 -17.17
N ASP A 195 -12.02 -13.21 -17.23
CA ASP A 195 -12.63 -13.82 -16.03
C ASP A 195 -11.59 -14.45 -15.12
N ILE A 196 -10.58 -15.12 -15.71
CA ILE A 196 -9.45 -15.69 -14.96
C ILE A 196 -8.65 -14.57 -14.32
N TYR A 197 -8.38 -13.52 -15.07
CA TYR A 197 -7.65 -12.35 -14.58
C TYR A 197 -8.35 -11.73 -13.37
N ILE A 198 -9.63 -11.35 -13.49
CA ILE A 198 -10.35 -10.68 -12.39
C ILE A 198 -10.53 -11.59 -11.18
N GLY A 199 -10.81 -12.88 -11.40
CA GLY A 199 -10.92 -13.87 -10.32
C GLY A 199 -9.63 -13.98 -9.50
N LEU A 200 -8.47 -14.01 -10.17
CA LEU A 200 -7.17 -14.02 -9.50
C LEU A 200 -6.88 -12.70 -8.78
N MET A 201 -7.26 -11.55 -9.35
CA MET A 201 -7.10 -10.25 -8.68
C MET A 201 -7.96 -10.17 -7.42
N ILE A 202 -9.18 -10.69 -7.43
CA ILE A 202 -10.02 -10.79 -6.24
C ILE A 202 -9.37 -11.71 -5.20
N ALA A 203 -8.90 -12.89 -5.59
CA ALA A 203 -8.24 -13.82 -4.68
C ALA A 203 -6.98 -13.20 -4.04
N LEU A 204 -6.15 -12.51 -4.82
CA LEU A 204 -4.97 -11.79 -4.32
C LEU A 204 -5.36 -10.69 -3.34
N SER A 205 -6.40 -9.89 -3.65
CA SER A 205 -6.86 -8.80 -2.78
C SER A 205 -7.43 -9.32 -1.46
N VAL A 206 -8.19 -10.40 -1.50
CA VAL A 206 -8.70 -11.08 -0.29
C VAL A 206 -7.53 -11.62 0.54
N GLY A 207 -6.56 -12.29 -0.09
CA GLY A 207 -5.36 -12.77 0.57
C GLY A 207 -4.57 -11.66 1.25
N ALA A 208 -4.36 -10.54 0.56
CA ALA A 208 -3.71 -9.35 1.11
C ALA A 208 -4.48 -8.77 2.31
N THR A 209 -5.81 -8.68 2.20
CA THR A 209 -6.70 -8.21 3.27
C THR A 209 -6.63 -9.13 4.50
N VAL A 210 -6.64 -10.44 4.32
CA VAL A 210 -6.53 -11.43 5.40
C VAL A 210 -5.17 -11.31 6.11
N LEU A 211 -4.07 -11.19 5.36
CA LEU A 211 -2.75 -10.98 5.94
C LEU A 211 -2.68 -9.66 6.72
N PHE A 212 -3.26 -8.59 6.18
CA PHE A 212 -3.32 -7.30 6.87
C PHE A 212 -4.20 -7.38 8.13
N ALA A 213 -5.36 -8.02 8.06
CA ALA A 213 -6.25 -8.24 9.20
C ALA A 213 -5.57 -9.01 10.33
N SER A 214 -4.69 -9.97 9.99
CA SER A 214 -3.92 -10.74 10.98
C SER A 214 -3.00 -9.88 11.85
N LEU A 215 -2.67 -8.64 11.43
CA LEU A 215 -1.94 -7.68 12.26
C LEU A 215 -2.73 -7.26 13.50
N LEU A 216 -4.07 -7.26 13.45
CA LEU A 216 -4.92 -6.92 14.60
C LEU A 216 -4.77 -7.93 15.75
N LEU A 217 -4.34 -9.15 15.45
CA LEU A 217 -4.08 -10.20 16.44
C LEU A 217 -2.73 -10.02 17.17
N LEU A 218 -1.90 -9.07 16.69
CA LEU A 218 -0.59 -8.80 17.29
C LEU A 218 -0.66 -7.56 18.17
N THR A 219 0.01 -7.63 19.33
CA THR A 219 0.16 -6.47 20.22
C THR A 219 1.20 -5.51 19.66
N PRO A 220 0.90 -4.22 19.48
CA PRO A 220 1.88 -3.22 19.07
C PRO A 220 3.02 -3.10 20.06
N THR A 221 4.25 -2.98 19.55
CA THR A 221 5.44 -2.88 20.41
C THR A 221 5.55 -1.51 21.09
N ASN A 222 5.07 -0.45 20.44
CA ASN A 222 5.16 0.92 20.97
C ASN A 222 4.13 1.24 22.04
N ASP A 223 2.98 0.56 22.07
CA ASP A 223 1.98 0.72 23.17
C ASP A 223 2.49 0.18 24.51
N VAL A 224 3.37 -0.83 24.48
CA VAL A 224 3.98 -1.41 25.69
C VAL A 224 4.93 -0.41 26.37
N HIS A 225 5.61 0.44 25.59
CA HIS A 225 6.51 1.45 26.14
C HIS A 225 5.78 2.68 26.70
N ALA A 226 4.61 3.02 26.17
CA ALA A 226 3.78 4.10 26.70
C ALA A 226 3.13 3.72 28.06
N GLY A 227 2.86 2.44 28.29
CA GLY A 227 2.31 1.92 29.56
C GLY A 227 3.31 1.86 30.71
N ASN A 228 4.61 1.71 30.44
CA ASN A 228 5.66 1.61 31.46
C ASN A 228 6.28 2.96 31.86
N ALA A 229 5.86 4.06 31.24
CA ALA A 229 6.33 5.42 31.51
C ALA A 229 5.36 6.24 32.40
N ARG A 230 4.36 5.59 33.04
CA ARG A 230 3.44 6.20 34.01
C ARG A 230 3.67 5.69 35.41
#